data_1365edc27e7e85a09c611ec388493237
#
_entry.id   1365edc27e7e85a09c611ec388493237
#
_cell.length_a   1.000
_cell.length_b   1.000
_cell.length_c   1.000
_cell.angle_alpha   90.00
_cell.angle_beta   90.00
_cell.angle_gamma   90.00
#
_symmetry.space_group_name_H-M   'P 1'
#
loop_
_entity.id
_entity.type
_entity.pdbx_description
1 polymer ?
#
loop_
_entity_poly.entity_id
_entity_poly.type
_entity_poly.pdbx_seq_one_letter_code
_entity_poly.pdbx_strand_id
1 'polypeptide(L)'
;MQRVFDERAIHRCLLDYCRGVDRGDPELVASVYHADGTDDHGSFKGLGSDFAIYVTTRLPERYQATQHTIANTMIDFVDDDVANVESQVCARHVRPPRVDEGLMLETFGGRYVDRFERRDGAWKIARRLVVHEWNMVEPVTLAFPPERFAQGVRGPADPIYDGITGEQQT
;
A
#
# COMPACT_ATOMS: atom_id res chain seq x y z
N MET A 1 -23.38 -16.61 1.62
CA MET A 1 -23.20 -15.37 2.46
C MET A 1 -21.77 -15.28 3.01
N GLN A 2 -21.16 -16.35 3.51
CA GLN A 2 -19.79 -16.32 4.05
C GLN A 2 -18.75 -15.82 3.05
N ARG A 3 -18.76 -16.28 1.80
CA ARG A 3 -17.82 -15.86 0.74
C ARG A 3 -17.76 -14.33 0.52
N VAL A 4 -18.89 -13.65 0.62
CA VAL A 4 -18.94 -12.18 0.49
C VAL A 4 -18.22 -11.50 1.66
N PHE A 5 -18.30 -12.05 2.86
CA PHE A 5 -17.54 -11.54 4.01
C PHE A 5 -16.05 -11.83 3.87
N ASP A 6 -15.69 -13.02 3.37
CA ASP A 6 -14.31 -13.40 3.11
C ASP A 6 -13.67 -12.49 2.06
N GLU A 7 -14.35 -12.24 0.92
CA GLU A 7 -13.90 -11.30 -0.11
C GLU A 7 -13.68 -9.90 0.47
N ARG A 8 -14.63 -9.39 1.27
CA ARG A 8 -14.50 -8.08 1.93
C ARG A 8 -13.31 -8.02 2.89
N ALA A 9 -13.05 -9.09 3.64
CA ALA A 9 -11.92 -9.17 4.55
C ALA A 9 -10.59 -9.14 3.79
N ILE A 10 -10.49 -9.90 2.69
CA ILE A 10 -9.32 -9.89 1.81
C ILE A 10 -9.12 -8.49 1.19
N HIS A 11 -10.16 -7.88 0.63
CA HIS A 11 -10.09 -6.52 0.11
C HIS A 11 -9.66 -5.52 1.19
N ARG A 12 -10.16 -5.66 2.41
CA ARG A 12 -9.76 -4.79 3.51
C ARG A 12 -8.27 -4.89 3.79
N CYS A 13 -7.68 -6.10 3.81
CA CYS A 13 -6.24 -6.28 3.95
C CYS A 13 -5.45 -5.57 2.86
N LEU A 14 -5.89 -5.64 1.59
CA LEU A 14 -5.24 -4.95 0.48
C LEU A 14 -5.27 -3.42 0.67
N LEU A 15 -6.39 -2.87 1.13
CA LEU A 15 -6.54 -1.43 1.37
C LEU A 15 -5.74 -0.98 2.59
N ASP A 16 -5.70 -1.76 3.66
CA ASP A 16 -4.92 -1.48 4.86
C ASP A 16 -3.42 -1.52 4.55
N TYR A 17 -2.97 -2.46 3.71
CA TYR A 17 -1.62 -2.48 3.20
C TYR A 17 -1.26 -1.15 2.49
N CYS A 18 -2.07 -0.73 1.51
CA CYS A 18 -1.83 0.51 0.76
C CYS A 18 -1.80 1.73 1.70
N ARG A 19 -2.77 1.83 2.61
CA ARG A 19 -2.81 2.90 3.60
C ARG A 19 -1.56 2.90 4.48
N GLY A 20 -1.16 1.75 5.02
CA GLY A 20 0.01 1.63 5.86
C GLY A 20 1.28 2.07 5.16
N VAL A 21 1.47 1.65 3.91
CA VAL A 21 2.60 2.06 3.08
C VAL A 21 2.58 3.57 2.82
N ASP A 22 1.45 4.12 2.40
CA ASP A 22 1.35 5.53 2.03
C ASP A 22 1.42 6.48 3.23
N ARG A 23 0.96 6.03 4.39
CA ARG A 23 1.00 6.82 5.65
C ARG A 23 2.25 6.56 6.48
N GLY A 24 3.11 5.61 6.05
CA GLY A 24 4.32 5.27 6.81
C GLY A 24 4.01 4.61 8.15
N ASP A 25 2.98 3.76 8.18
CA ASP A 25 2.50 3.04 9.36
C ASP A 25 2.96 1.57 9.31
N PRO A 26 4.11 1.23 9.94
CA PRO A 26 4.64 -0.13 9.89
C PRO A 26 3.75 -1.14 10.61
N GLU A 27 3.02 -0.73 11.66
CA GLU A 27 2.13 -1.61 12.40
C GLU A 27 0.95 -2.03 11.52
N LEU A 28 0.36 -1.08 10.79
CA LEU A 28 -0.72 -1.36 9.86
C LEU A 28 -0.24 -2.26 8.71
N VAL A 29 0.94 -2.01 8.13
CA VAL A 29 1.51 -2.88 7.09
C VAL A 29 1.77 -4.29 7.62
N ALA A 30 2.39 -4.43 8.80
CA ALA A 30 2.65 -5.74 9.40
C ALA A 30 1.36 -6.51 9.73
N SER A 31 0.30 -5.80 10.12
CA SER A 31 -0.96 -6.40 10.56
C SER A 31 -1.68 -7.22 9.48
N VAL A 32 -1.43 -6.92 8.21
CA VAL A 32 -2.06 -7.63 7.07
C VAL A 32 -1.36 -8.93 6.70
N TYR A 33 -0.19 -9.21 7.29
CA TYR A 33 0.53 -10.48 7.11
C TYR A 33 0.30 -11.40 8.29
N HIS A 34 0.36 -12.71 8.04
CA HIS A 34 0.58 -13.68 9.12
C HIS A 34 2.00 -13.53 9.67
N ALA A 35 2.23 -13.99 10.90
CA ALA A 35 3.54 -13.86 11.56
C ALA A 35 4.68 -14.52 10.76
N ASP A 36 4.39 -15.59 10.02
CA ASP A 36 5.28 -16.30 9.10
C ASP A 36 5.08 -15.89 7.63
N GLY A 37 4.20 -14.91 7.38
CA GLY A 37 3.89 -14.42 6.04
C GLY A 37 5.08 -13.75 5.38
N THR A 38 5.26 -13.98 4.07
CA THR A 38 6.42 -13.52 3.31
C THR A 38 6.05 -12.53 2.22
N ASP A 39 6.99 -11.64 1.92
CA ASP A 39 6.90 -10.66 0.83
C ASP A 39 8.14 -10.75 -0.06
N ASP A 40 7.91 -10.86 -1.38
CA ASP A 40 8.92 -10.72 -2.43
C ASP A 40 8.60 -9.46 -3.25
N HIS A 41 9.30 -8.38 -2.92
CA HIS A 41 9.17 -7.06 -3.57
C HIS A 41 10.33 -6.76 -4.53
N GLY A 42 10.96 -7.79 -5.07
CA GLY A 42 12.12 -7.67 -5.95
C GLY A 42 13.39 -7.30 -5.18
N SER A 43 13.53 -6.05 -4.75
CA SER A 43 14.70 -5.59 -3.95
C SER A 43 14.64 -6.01 -2.48
N PHE A 44 13.50 -6.48 -2.00
CA PHE A 44 13.30 -7.04 -0.67
C PHE A 44 12.69 -8.43 -0.80
N LYS A 45 13.18 -9.37 0.01
CA LYS A 45 12.61 -10.70 0.18
C LYS A 45 12.76 -11.13 1.63
N GLY A 46 11.66 -11.43 2.29
CA GLY A 46 11.69 -11.80 3.70
C GLY A 46 10.31 -11.87 4.32
N LEU A 47 10.26 -11.75 5.65
CA LEU A 47 9.00 -11.70 6.38
C LEU A 47 8.24 -10.40 6.10
N GLY A 48 6.91 -10.47 6.06
CA GLY A 48 6.05 -9.29 5.88
C GLY A 48 6.23 -8.26 6.99
N SER A 49 6.53 -8.68 8.22
CA SER A 49 6.88 -7.79 9.33
C SER A 49 8.16 -7.00 9.08
N ASP A 50 9.19 -7.64 8.51
CA ASP A 50 10.45 -6.97 8.16
C ASP A 50 10.26 -6.05 6.96
N PHE A 51 9.42 -6.47 5.99
CA PHE A 51 9.04 -5.62 4.87
C PHE A 51 8.32 -4.35 5.34
N ALA A 52 7.45 -4.45 6.34
CA ALA A 52 6.74 -3.30 6.89
C ALA A 52 7.72 -2.21 7.38
N ILE A 53 8.75 -2.60 8.12
CA ILE A 53 9.80 -1.68 8.56
C ILE A 53 10.60 -1.15 7.37
N TYR A 54 10.99 -2.03 6.46
CA TYR A 54 11.77 -1.67 5.27
C TYR A 54 11.05 -0.62 4.43
N VAL A 55 9.79 -0.85 4.05
CA VAL A 55 9.06 0.02 3.14
C VAL A 55 8.73 1.37 3.77
N THR A 56 8.31 1.39 5.03
CA THR A 56 7.96 2.62 5.74
C THR A 56 9.16 3.48 6.10
N THR A 57 10.36 2.90 6.09
CA THR A 57 11.63 3.65 6.23
C THR A 57 12.14 4.14 4.88
N ARG A 58 12.14 3.28 3.85
CA ARG A 58 12.77 3.59 2.55
C ARG A 58 11.98 4.55 1.67
N LEU A 59 10.65 4.48 1.67
CA LEU A 59 9.85 5.36 0.84
C LEU A 59 9.99 6.84 1.23
N PRO A 60 9.94 7.23 2.53
CA PRO A 60 10.14 8.62 2.93
C PRO A 60 11.52 9.18 2.60
N GLU A 61 12.56 8.34 2.57
CA GLU A 61 13.90 8.78 2.18
C GLU A 61 13.99 9.19 0.70
N ARG A 62 13.13 8.62 -0.15
CA ARG A 62 13.19 8.79 -1.60
C ARG A 62 12.09 9.68 -2.16
N TYR A 63 10.92 9.67 -1.53
CA TYR A 63 9.71 10.27 -2.07
C TYR A 63 9.01 11.15 -1.04
N GLN A 64 8.62 12.33 -1.47
CA GLN A 64 7.85 13.26 -0.63
C GLN A 64 6.37 12.87 -0.50
N ALA A 65 5.82 12.19 -1.51
CA ALA A 65 4.46 11.65 -1.46
C ALA A 65 4.38 10.32 -2.21
N THR A 66 3.52 9.44 -1.73
CA THR A 66 3.22 8.15 -2.37
C THR A 66 1.73 7.88 -2.37
N GLN A 67 1.26 7.19 -3.40
CA GLN A 67 -0.11 6.77 -3.53
C GLN A 67 -0.17 5.40 -4.19
N HIS A 68 -0.65 4.40 -3.45
CA HIS A 68 -0.90 3.06 -3.96
C HIS A 68 -2.39 2.90 -4.27
N THR A 69 -2.69 2.47 -5.48
CA THR A 69 -4.06 2.21 -5.94
C THR A 69 -4.18 0.74 -6.32
N ILE A 70 -5.12 0.03 -5.70
CA ILE A 70 -5.51 -1.32 -6.08
C ILE A 70 -6.70 -1.21 -7.06
N ALA A 71 -6.59 -1.93 -8.16
CA ALA A 71 -7.66 -2.10 -9.14
C ALA A 71 -7.90 -3.59 -9.38
N ASN A 72 -8.66 -3.96 -10.38
CA ASN A 72 -8.96 -5.32 -10.84
C ASN A 72 -8.44 -6.43 -9.93
N THR A 73 -9.24 -6.82 -8.94
CA THR A 73 -8.89 -7.87 -7.98
C THR A 73 -9.67 -9.13 -8.30
N MET A 74 -8.96 -10.23 -8.54
CA MET A 74 -9.49 -11.57 -8.70
C MET A 74 -9.20 -12.37 -7.43
N ILE A 75 -10.21 -13.04 -6.88
CA ILE A 75 -10.11 -13.85 -5.67
C ILE A 75 -10.61 -15.25 -5.99
N ASP A 76 -9.67 -16.18 -6.06
CA ASP A 76 -9.96 -17.59 -6.33
C ASP A 76 -9.79 -18.42 -5.04
N PHE A 77 -10.91 -18.79 -4.43
CA PHE A 77 -10.89 -19.63 -3.24
C PHE A 77 -10.49 -21.06 -3.57
N VAL A 78 -9.41 -21.51 -2.97
CA VAL A 78 -8.92 -22.90 -3.09
C VAL A 78 -9.76 -23.83 -2.21
N ASP A 79 -10.06 -23.37 -0.99
CA ASP A 79 -10.93 -24.03 -0.01
C ASP A 79 -11.59 -22.97 0.90
N ASP A 80 -12.03 -23.36 2.07
CA ASP A 80 -12.70 -22.43 2.99
C ASP A 80 -11.75 -21.47 3.68
N ASP A 81 -10.46 -21.80 3.77
CA ASP A 81 -9.45 -21.06 4.52
C ASP A 81 -8.27 -20.57 3.66
N VAL A 82 -8.31 -20.82 2.34
CA VAL A 82 -7.23 -20.45 1.41
C VAL A 82 -7.80 -19.79 0.17
N ALA A 83 -7.20 -18.67 -0.24
CA ALA A 83 -7.50 -18.00 -1.49
C ALA A 83 -6.20 -17.56 -2.21
N ASN A 84 -6.18 -17.72 -3.53
CA ASN A 84 -5.21 -17.08 -4.41
C ASN A 84 -5.82 -15.76 -4.88
N VAL A 85 -5.05 -14.68 -4.79
CA VAL A 85 -5.54 -13.34 -5.09
C VAL A 85 -4.58 -12.66 -6.03
N GLU A 86 -5.09 -12.17 -7.15
CA GLU A 86 -4.36 -11.29 -8.05
C GLU A 86 -4.97 -9.89 -8.00
N SER A 87 -4.15 -8.87 -7.74
CA SER A 87 -4.59 -7.48 -7.74
C SER A 87 -3.68 -6.64 -8.63
N GLN A 88 -4.26 -5.86 -9.53
CA GLN A 88 -3.50 -4.84 -10.23
C GLN A 88 -3.16 -3.69 -9.28
N VAL A 89 -1.92 -3.25 -9.30
CA VAL A 89 -1.44 -2.13 -8.52
C VAL A 89 -0.85 -1.05 -9.42
N CYS A 90 -1.23 0.20 -9.13
CA CYS A 90 -0.57 1.38 -9.64
C CYS A 90 -0.03 2.19 -8.46
N ALA A 91 1.29 2.22 -8.32
CA ALA A 91 1.97 2.96 -7.27
C ALA A 91 2.61 4.22 -7.85
N ARG A 92 2.20 5.38 -7.37
CA ARG A 92 2.70 6.70 -7.77
C ARG A 92 3.56 7.28 -6.66
N HIS A 93 4.75 7.74 -7.04
CA HIS A 93 5.75 8.25 -6.10
C HIS A 93 6.25 9.61 -6.58
N VAL A 94 5.95 10.65 -5.82
CA VAL A 94 6.45 12.00 -6.12
C VAL A 94 7.86 12.13 -5.56
N ARG A 95 8.82 12.21 -6.46
CA ARG A 95 10.24 12.38 -6.13
C ARG A 95 10.59 13.85 -6.02
N PRO A 96 11.29 14.28 -4.95
CA PRO A 96 11.73 15.66 -4.82
C PRO A 96 12.70 16.05 -5.95
N PRO A 97 12.81 17.35 -6.26
CA PRO A 97 13.74 17.85 -7.25
C PRO A 97 15.19 17.42 -6.94
N ARG A 98 15.94 17.10 -7.98
CA ARG A 98 17.40 16.95 -7.98
C ARG A 98 18.04 18.08 -8.73
N VAL A 99 19.39 18.17 -8.69
CA VAL A 99 20.13 19.15 -9.47
C VAL A 99 19.75 19.00 -10.95
N ASP A 100 19.37 20.12 -11.57
CA ASP A 100 18.93 20.22 -12.97
C ASP A 100 17.64 19.43 -13.33
N GLU A 101 16.91 18.96 -12.33
CA GLU A 101 15.65 18.22 -12.49
C GLU A 101 14.55 18.85 -11.61
N GLY A 102 13.36 19.02 -12.15
CA GLY A 102 12.19 19.45 -11.39
C GLY A 102 11.58 18.33 -10.55
N LEU A 103 10.37 18.55 -10.10
CA LEU A 103 9.54 17.55 -9.45
C LEU A 103 9.21 16.43 -10.45
N MET A 104 9.40 15.18 -10.06
CA MET A 104 9.16 14.01 -10.92
C MET A 104 8.13 13.08 -10.31
N LEU A 105 7.31 12.46 -11.16
CA LEU A 105 6.42 11.36 -10.78
C LEU A 105 7.01 10.05 -11.31
N GLU A 106 7.32 9.14 -10.42
CA GLU A 106 7.70 7.76 -10.74
C GLU A 106 6.46 6.88 -10.54
N THR A 107 6.00 6.24 -11.61
CA THR A 107 4.85 5.34 -11.58
C THR A 107 5.31 3.90 -11.81
N PHE A 108 4.91 3.01 -10.94
CA PHE A 108 5.03 1.57 -11.08
C PHE A 108 3.66 0.99 -11.40
N GLY A 109 3.57 0.19 -12.43
CA GLY A 109 2.42 -0.63 -12.78
C GLY A 109 2.77 -2.10 -12.67
N GLY A 110 1.98 -2.84 -11.93
CA GLY A 110 2.25 -4.26 -11.71
C GLY A 110 1.10 -4.99 -11.06
N ARG A 111 1.39 -6.16 -10.53
CA ARG A 111 0.41 -7.00 -9.83
C ARG A 111 0.96 -7.47 -8.49
N TYR A 112 0.09 -7.57 -7.52
CA TYR A 112 0.29 -8.40 -6.34
C TYR A 112 -0.31 -9.77 -6.63
N VAL A 113 0.50 -10.81 -6.49
CA VAL A 113 0.08 -12.21 -6.58
C VAL A 113 0.23 -12.79 -5.18
N ASP A 114 -0.90 -12.95 -4.52
CA ASP A 114 -0.97 -13.23 -3.11
C ASP A 114 -1.60 -14.60 -2.85
N ARG A 115 -1.07 -15.30 -1.84
CA ARG A 115 -1.78 -16.36 -1.14
C ARG A 115 -2.29 -15.79 0.16
N PHE A 116 -3.61 -15.75 0.30
CA PHE A 116 -4.29 -15.44 1.55
C PHE A 116 -4.67 -16.72 2.27
N GLU A 117 -4.58 -16.68 3.59
CA GLU A 117 -5.04 -17.75 4.46
C GLU A 117 -5.89 -17.18 5.59
N ARG A 118 -6.93 -17.91 5.95
CA ARG A 118 -7.73 -17.61 7.14
C ARG A 118 -7.23 -18.47 8.30
N ARG A 119 -6.58 -17.84 9.28
CA ARG A 119 -6.11 -18.47 10.51
C ARG A 119 -6.73 -17.75 11.70
N ASP A 120 -7.24 -18.47 12.66
CA ASP A 120 -7.94 -17.93 13.84
C ASP A 120 -9.08 -16.94 13.46
N GLY A 121 -9.77 -17.23 12.36
CA GLY A 121 -10.88 -16.42 11.85
C GLY A 121 -10.48 -15.16 11.09
N ALA A 122 -9.19 -14.85 10.92
CA ALA A 122 -8.69 -13.66 10.23
C ALA A 122 -8.00 -14.02 8.90
N TRP A 123 -8.45 -13.39 7.80
CA TRP A 123 -7.77 -13.45 6.51
C TRP A 123 -6.56 -12.53 6.50
N LYS A 124 -5.39 -13.08 6.19
CA LYS A 124 -4.14 -12.33 6.04
C LYS A 124 -3.28 -12.90 4.92
N ILE A 125 -2.29 -12.13 4.50
CA ILE A 125 -1.31 -12.54 3.50
C ILE A 125 -0.36 -13.58 4.12
N ALA A 126 -0.35 -14.79 3.57
CA ALA A 126 0.63 -15.83 3.89
C ALA A 126 1.86 -15.71 2.96
N ARG A 127 1.65 -15.27 1.72
CA ARG A 127 2.73 -15.01 0.78
C ARG A 127 2.31 -13.94 -0.22
N ARG A 128 3.19 -12.97 -0.48
CA ARG A 128 3.09 -11.99 -1.56
C ARG A 128 4.25 -12.13 -2.52
N LEU A 129 3.96 -12.05 -3.81
CA LEU A 129 4.90 -11.83 -4.89
C LEU A 129 4.47 -10.59 -5.66
N VAL A 130 5.36 -9.61 -5.80
CA VAL A 130 5.14 -8.44 -6.64
C VAL A 130 5.66 -8.70 -8.03
N VAL A 131 4.79 -8.57 -9.02
CA VAL A 131 5.11 -8.74 -10.43
C VAL A 131 5.19 -7.35 -11.07
N HIS A 132 6.32 -7.03 -11.67
CA HIS A 132 6.52 -5.81 -12.45
C HIS A 132 5.97 -6.00 -13.87
N GLU A 133 5.13 -5.07 -14.32
CA GLU A 133 4.63 -5.06 -15.71
C GLU A 133 5.27 -3.91 -16.50
N TRP A 134 5.24 -2.71 -15.94
CA TRP A 134 5.82 -1.52 -16.54
C TRP A 134 6.12 -0.47 -15.48
N ASN A 135 6.95 0.49 -15.84
CA ASN A 135 7.16 1.70 -15.03
C ASN A 135 7.46 2.89 -15.93
N MET A 136 7.23 4.09 -15.41
CA MET A 136 7.52 5.33 -16.10
C MET A 136 7.95 6.42 -15.14
N VAL A 137 8.67 7.41 -15.67
CA VAL A 137 9.07 8.62 -14.95
C VAL A 137 8.71 9.81 -15.82
N GLU A 138 8.02 10.79 -15.22
CA GLU A 138 7.57 11.97 -15.94
C GLU A 138 7.70 13.25 -15.09
N PRO A 139 7.93 14.43 -15.71
CA PRO A 139 7.94 15.67 -14.97
C PRO A 139 6.53 16.04 -14.49
N VAL A 140 6.46 16.61 -13.27
CA VAL A 140 5.21 17.07 -12.67
C VAL A 140 5.09 18.57 -12.75
N THR A 141 3.96 19.05 -13.29
CA THR A 141 3.55 20.45 -13.19
C THR A 141 2.34 20.53 -12.28
N LEU A 142 2.48 21.22 -11.14
CA LEU A 142 1.35 21.40 -10.23
C LEU A 142 0.37 22.42 -10.81
N ALA A 143 -0.86 21.99 -11.05
CA ALA A 143 -1.92 22.84 -11.60
C ALA A 143 -2.59 23.73 -10.54
N PHE A 144 -2.51 23.32 -9.27
CA PHE A 144 -3.14 24.03 -8.14
C PHE A 144 -2.12 24.28 -7.03
N PRO A 145 -2.22 25.41 -6.32
CA PRO A 145 -1.45 25.66 -5.11
C PRO A 145 -1.81 24.61 -4.04
N PRO A 146 -0.85 23.76 -3.61
CA PRO A 146 -1.15 22.67 -2.68
C PRO A 146 -1.64 23.18 -1.31
N GLU A 147 -1.23 24.38 -0.90
CA GLU A 147 -1.62 25.03 0.36
C GLU A 147 -3.13 25.34 0.47
N ARG A 148 -3.88 25.20 -0.62
CA ARG A 148 -5.36 25.32 -0.60
C ARG A 148 -6.06 24.10 -0.01
N PHE A 149 -5.34 23.03 0.22
CA PHE A 149 -5.89 21.75 0.65
C PHE A 149 -5.22 21.30 1.96
N ALA A 150 -5.94 20.52 2.76
CA ALA A 150 -5.29 19.77 3.82
C ALA A 150 -4.20 18.86 3.20
N GLN A 151 -3.03 18.89 3.78
CA GLN A 151 -1.89 18.11 3.26
C GLN A 151 -1.88 16.72 3.88
N GLY A 152 -1.69 15.69 3.04
CA GLY A 152 -1.37 14.36 3.54
C GLY A 152 0.04 14.35 4.13
N VAL A 153 0.17 13.78 5.30
CA VAL A 153 1.46 13.58 5.97
C VAL A 153 1.65 12.11 6.32
N ARG A 154 2.87 11.72 6.64
CA ARG A 154 3.14 10.36 7.14
C ARG A 154 3.09 10.33 8.65
N GLY A 155 2.69 9.19 9.19
CA GLY A 155 2.59 8.97 10.63
C GLY A 155 1.29 9.50 11.25
N PRO A 156 1.25 9.54 12.58
CA PRO A 156 0.02 9.79 13.34
C PRO A 156 -0.58 11.18 13.16
N ALA A 157 0.17 12.14 12.60
CA ALA A 157 -0.32 13.48 12.30
C ALA A 157 -1.13 13.56 11.00
N ASP A 158 -1.28 12.46 10.24
CA ASP A 158 -2.15 12.46 9.06
C ASP A 158 -3.61 12.62 9.48
N PRO A 159 -4.40 13.47 8.78
CA PRO A 159 -5.80 13.72 9.12
C PRO A 159 -6.69 12.49 9.25
N ILE A 160 -6.28 11.35 8.67
CA ILE A 160 -7.05 10.10 8.79
C ILE A 160 -7.06 9.52 10.20
N TYR A 161 -6.00 9.79 11.00
CA TYR A 161 -5.88 9.26 12.37
C TYR A 161 -6.59 10.12 13.41
N ASP A 162 -6.74 11.43 13.16
CA ASP A 162 -7.51 12.31 14.04
C ASP A 162 -9.04 12.11 13.91
N GLY A 163 -9.45 11.29 12.94
CA GLY A 163 -10.84 11.18 12.56
C GLY A 163 -11.33 12.47 11.88
N ILE A 164 -12.41 12.37 11.12
CA ILE A 164 -13.10 13.56 10.62
C ILE A 164 -13.97 14.09 11.76
N THR A 165 -13.35 14.51 12.84
CA THR A 165 -14.01 15.25 13.90
C THR A 165 -14.17 16.67 13.41
N GLY A 166 -15.35 17.08 13.02
CA GLY A 166 -15.68 18.34 12.34
C GLY A 166 -15.35 19.65 13.08
N GLU A 167 -14.30 19.69 13.86
CA GLU A 167 -13.72 20.90 14.42
C GLU A 167 -12.57 21.35 13.53
N GLN A 168 -12.92 22.08 12.46
CA GLN A 168 -11.93 22.91 11.79
C GLN A 168 -11.40 23.92 12.81
N GLN A 169 -10.13 23.78 13.17
CA GLN A 169 -9.43 24.85 13.86
C GLN A 169 -9.44 26.07 12.94
N THR A 170 -10.26 27.07 13.29
CA THR A 170 -10.34 28.41 12.66
C THR A 170 -9.09 29.21 12.97
#